data_b912522672260e7afa86f86326ff7cf9
#
_entry.id   b912522672260e7afa86f86326ff7cf9
#
_cell.length_a   1.000
_cell.length_b   1.000
_cell.length_c   1.000
_cell.angle_alpha   90.00
_cell.angle_beta   90.00
_cell.angle_gamma   90.00
#
_symmetry.space_group_name_H-M   'P 1'
#
loop_
_entity.id
_entity.type
_entity.pdbx_description
1 polymer ?
#
loop_
_entity_poly.entity_id
_entity_poly.type
_entity_poly.pdbx_seq_one_letter_code
_entity_poly.pdbx_strand_id
1 'polypeptide(L)'
;MCLAYQSGSKTNTKPYTNSRPSFRKGVVEQVWENAKGPDGLVRDPNTGEVINWTPGESRKGVWDMGHIPEAKYSKRHEAYMNGKLTTKEFVDWYNDPANYRPELPSNNRSHKYE
;
A
#
# COMPACT_ATOMS: atom_id res chain seq x y z
N MET A 1 -14.87 -19.29 -31.81
CA MET A 1 -14.48 -18.82 -31.16
C MET A 1 -14.04 -18.21 -30.71
N CYS A 2 -14.34 -18.12 -30.82
CA CYS A 2 -13.93 -17.41 -30.14
C CYS A 2 -13.82 -16.80 -29.70
N LEU A 3 -14.05 -16.88 -29.92
CA LEU A 3 -13.91 -16.18 -29.35
C LEU A 3 -13.72 -15.53 -28.84
N ALA A 4 -13.94 -15.54 -29.14
CA ALA A 4 -13.62 -14.77 -28.52
C ALA A 4 -13.47 -14.25 -28.07
N TYR A 5 -13.68 -14.40 -28.46
CA TYR A 5 -13.36 -13.85 -27.82
C TYR A 5 -13.06 -13.15 -27.62
N GLN A 6 -13.21 -13.16 -27.88
CA GLN A 6 -12.87 -12.48 -27.55
C GLN A 6 -12.58 -11.76 -27.18
N SER A 7 -12.76 -11.64 -27.49
CA SER A 7 -12.40 -10.81 -26.99
C SER A 7 -12.01 -10.20 -26.48
N GLY A 8 -11.97 -10.02 -26.72
CA GLY A 8 -11.46 -9.30 -26.26
C GLY A 8 -11.25 -8.59 -25.88
N SER A 9 -11.11 -8.27 -26.04
CA SER A 9 -10.77 -7.51 -25.77
C SER A 9 -10.73 -6.82 -25.10
N LYS A 10 -10.83 -6.51 -25.42
CA LYS A 10 -10.72 -5.74 -24.57
C LYS A 10 -10.90 -5.83 -23.40
N THR A 11 -11.32 -5.60 -23.43
CA THR A 11 -11.44 -5.81 -22.28
C THR A 11 -10.67 -6.66 -21.45
N ASN A 12 -9.73 -6.90 -21.56
CA ASN A 12 -8.84 -7.72 -20.76
C ASN A 12 -8.06 -6.96 -19.74
N THR A 13 -8.56 -5.79 -19.36
CA THR A 13 -7.92 -4.99 -18.32
C THR A 13 -8.23 -5.62 -16.98
N LYS A 14 -7.20 -6.03 -16.26
CA LYS A 14 -7.34 -6.54 -14.91
C LYS A 14 -7.78 -5.43 -13.97
N PRO A 15 -8.55 -5.74 -12.92
CA PRO A 15 -8.75 -4.78 -11.83
C PRO A 15 -7.40 -4.30 -11.34
N TYR A 16 -7.32 -3.04 -10.96
CA TYR A 16 -6.11 -2.44 -10.39
C TYR A 16 -4.93 -2.33 -11.38
N THR A 17 -5.21 -2.36 -12.68
CA THR A 17 -4.19 -2.06 -13.69
C THR A 17 -3.68 -0.62 -13.51
N ASN A 18 -4.61 0.31 -13.32
CA ASN A 18 -4.30 1.73 -13.23
C ASN A 18 -4.77 2.37 -11.91
N SER A 19 -5.19 1.56 -10.95
CA SER A 19 -5.65 2.04 -9.65
C SER A 19 -5.17 1.07 -8.58
N ARG A 20 -5.21 1.51 -7.33
CA ARG A 20 -4.81 0.66 -6.20
C ARG A 20 -6.05 0.15 -5.48
N PRO A 21 -5.95 -1.05 -4.86
CA PRO A 21 -7.04 -1.53 -4.02
C PRO A 21 -7.31 -0.57 -2.86
N SER A 22 -8.50 -0.66 -2.30
CA SER A 22 -8.83 0.08 -1.08
C SER A 22 -8.35 -0.69 0.13
N PHE A 23 -8.01 0.02 1.20
CA PHE A 23 -7.67 -0.62 2.47
C PHE A 23 -8.94 -1.12 3.15
N ARG A 24 -8.88 -2.36 3.64
CA ARG A 24 -9.94 -2.93 4.44
C ARG A 24 -9.99 -2.23 5.80
N LYS A 25 -11.16 -2.31 6.44
CA LYS A 25 -11.34 -1.73 7.77
C LYS A 25 -10.27 -2.26 8.73
N GLY A 26 -9.65 -1.36 9.47
CA GLY A 26 -8.68 -1.69 10.50
C GLY A 26 -7.23 -1.80 10.04
N VAL A 27 -6.97 -1.85 8.73
CA VAL A 27 -5.60 -1.99 8.22
C VAL A 27 -4.75 -0.78 8.59
N VAL A 28 -5.27 0.42 8.34
CA VAL A 28 -4.53 1.66 8.62
C VAL A 28 -4.20 1.78 10.11
N GLU A 29 -5.19 1.49 10.96
CA GLU A 29 -5.01 1.55 12.41
C GLU A 29 -3.99 0.51 12.88
N GLN A 30 -3.96 -0.66 12.27
CA GLN A 30 -3.00 -1.70 12.63
C GLN A 30 -1.58 -1.30 12.23
N VAL A 31 -1.41 -0.68 11.07
CA VAL A 31 -0.10 -0.16 10.64
C VAL A 31 0.40 0.87 11.65
N TRP A 32 -0.48 1.76 12.08
CA TRP A 32 -0.15 2.77 13.08
C TRP A 32 0.27 2.12 14.40
N GLU A 33 -0.52 1.17 14.90
CA GLU A 33 -0.25 0.51 16.16
C GLU A 33 1.08 -0.26 16.12
N ASN A 34 1.34 -0.96 14.99
CA ASN A 34 2.58 -1.72 14.82
C ASN A 34 3.82 -0.83 14.82
N ALA A 35 3.66 0.45 14.49
CA ALA A 35 4.79 1.38 14.36
C ALA A 35 5.15 2.08 15.67
N LYS A 36 4.34 1.94 16.71
CA LYS A 36 4.61 2.59 18.00
C LYS A 36 5.89 2.06 18.62
N GLY A 37 6.74 2.99 19.06
CA GLY A 37 7.94 2.66 19.80
C GLY A 37 7.62 2.40 21.28
N PRO A 38 8.67 2.13 22.09
CA PRO A 38 8.48 1.86 23.53
C PRO A 38 7.85 3.02 24.29
N ASP A 39 8.02 4.25 23.78
CA ASP A 39 7.44 5.46 24.37
C ASP A 39 6.01 5.73 23.88
N GLY A 40 5.45 4.84 23.03
CA GLY A 40 4.11 5.01 22.47
C GLY A 40 4.04 5.98 21.30
N LEU A 41 5.15 6.53 20.85
CA LEU A 41 5.19 7.48 19.75
C LEU A 41 5.50 6.77 18.44
N VAL A 42 4.95 7.32 17.34
CA VAL A 42 5.24 6.85 15.99
C VAL A 42 6.16 7.86 15.33
N ARG A 43 7.23 7.36 14.71
CA ARG A 43 8.20 8.21 14.04
C ARG A 43 8.36 7.78 12.59
N ASP A 44 8.61 8.79 11.74
CA ASP A 44 8.99 8.53 10.37
C ASP A 44 10.30 7.73 10.38
N PRO A 45 10.34 6.56 9.72
CA PRO A 45 11.53 5.70 9.78
C PRO A 45 12.74 6.29 9.04
N ASN A 46 12.53 7.27 8.16
CA ASN A 46 13.60 7.85 7.37
C ASN A 46 14.33 8.97 8.13
N THR A 47 13.62 9.73 8.95
CA THR A 47 14.15 10.92 9.59
C THR A 47 14.09 10.89 11.12
N GLY A 48 13.26 10.01 11.68
CA GLY A 48 13.04 9.95 13.12
C GLY A 48 12.05 10.99 13.64
N GLU A 49 11.47 11.80 12.75
CA GLU A 49 10.50 12.81 13.18
C GLU A 49 9.23 12.16 13.73
N VAL A 50 8.69 12.74 14.80
CA VAL A 50 7.46 12.26 15.40
C VAL A 50 6.28 12.61 14.49
N ILE A 51 5.39 11.65 14.28
CA ILE A 51 4.16 11.84 13.51
C ILE A 51 3.02 11.95 14.52
N ASN A 52 2.29 13.07 14.51
CA ASN A 52 1.19 13.31 15.44
C ASN A 52 -0.14 13.00 14.76
N TRP A 53 -0.75 11.90 15.15
CA TRP A 53 -2.03 11.47 14.60
C TRP A 53 -2.75 10.58 15.62
N THR A 54 -4.08 10.64 15.58
CA THR A 54 -4.93 9.80 16.45
C THR A 54 -5.82 8.94 15.56
N PRO A 55 -5.88 7.61 15.80
CA PRO A 55 -6.80 6.75 15.05
C PRO A 55 -8.22 7.30 15.06
N GLY A 56 -8.84 7.30 13.88
CA GLY A 56 -10.16 7.90 13.69
C GLY A 56 -10.11 9.26 13.03
N GLU A 57 -8.96 9.93 13.07
CA GLU A 57 -8.77 11.18 12.35
C GLU A 57 -8.35 10.91 10.90
N SER A 58 -8.52 11.92 10.05
CA SER A 58 -8.05 11.84 8.67
C SER A 58 -6.52 11.78 8.62
N ARG A 59 -5.96 10.88 7.81
CA ARG A 59 -4.52 10.84 7.54
C ARG A 59 -4.06 11.90 6.56
N LYS A 60 -4.98 12.51 5.84
CA LYS A 60 -4.65 13.41 4.73
C LYS A 60 -3.69 14.50 5.19
N GLY A 61 -2.52 14.57 4.55
CA GLY A 61 -1.50 15.54 4.89
C GLY A 61 -0.76 15.28 6.19
N VAL A 62 -1.08 14.20 6.90
CA VAL A 62 -0.45 13.86 8.18
C VAL A 62 0.57 12.74 8.00
N TRP A 63 0.14 11.62 7.43
CA TRP A 63 1.07 10.52 7.13
C TRP A 63 0.54 9.65 5.99
N ASP A 64 1.48 9.04 5.28
CA ASP A 64 1.18 8.14 4.19
C ASP A 64 1.46 6.69 4.59
N MET A 65 0.73 5.77 3.99
CA MET A 65 0.98 4.33 4.08
C MET A 65 2.15 4.00 3.16
N GLY A 66 3.37 4.12 3.68
CA GLY A 66 4.56 3.83 2.89
C GLY A 66 4.85 2.33 2.87
N HIS A 67 5.16 1.78 1.70
CA HIS A 67 5.57 0.38 1.62
C HIS A 67 6.98 0.23 2.18
N ILE A 68 7.19 -0.83 2.97
CA ILE A 68 8.56 -1.12 3.43
C ILE A 68 9.43 -1.50 2.22
N PRO A 69 10.76 -1.35 2.31
CA PRO A 69 11.64 -1.63 1.16
C PRO A 69 11.49 -3.04 0.59
N GLU A 70 11.18 -4.02 1.43
CA GLU A 70 11.01 -5.41 1.02
C GLU A 70 9.67 -5.68 0.33
N ALA A 71 8.76 -4.70 0.32
CA ALA A 71 7.40 -4.86 -0.18
C ALA A 71 7.03 -3.75 -1.15
N LYS A 72 7.90 -3.44 -2.09
CA LYS A 72 7.65 -2.37 -3.07
C LYS A 72 6.41 -2.67 -3.89
N TYR A 73 5.53 -1.69 -3.97
CA TYR A 73 4.29 -1.82 -4.74
C TYR A 73 4.56 -2.17 -6.21
N SER A 74 5.51 -1.47 -6.83
CA SER A 74 5.80 -1.68 -8.25
C SER A 74 6.18 -3.12 -8.57
N LYS A 75 6.95 -3.76 -7.69
CA LYS A 75 7.37 -5.15 -7.89
C LYS A 75 6.19 -6.11 -7.78
N ARG A 76 5.34 -5.91 -6.78
CA ARG A 76 4.20 -6.80 -6.56
C ARG A 76 3.14 -6.57 -7.64
N HIS A 77 2.93 -5.33 -8.04
CA HIS A 77 2.00 -4.99 -9.11
C HIS A 77 2.45 -5.62 -10.44
N GLU A 78 3.76 -5.58 -10.71
CA GLU A 78 4.31 -6.24 -11.90
C GLU A 78 4.01 -7.73 -11.89
N ALA A 79 4.24 -8.40 -10.77
CA ALA A 79 3.95 -9.83 -10.63
C ALA A 79 2.46 -10.10 -10.86
N TYR A 80 1.59 -9.26 -10.35
CA TYR A 80 0.15 -9.38 -10.55
C TYR A 80 -0.20 -9.20 -12.04
N MET A 81 0.34 -8.18 -12.68
CA MET A 81 0.05 -7.93 -14.09
C MET A 81 0.56 -9.05 -14.98
N ASN A 82 1.64 -9.71 -14.59
CA ASN A 82 2.22 -10.83 -15.33
C ASN A 82 1.55 -12.18 -15.02
N GLY A 83 0.47 -12.16 -14.24
CA GLY A 83 -0.31 -13.37 -13.96
C GLY A 83 0.29 -14.27 -12.89
N LYS A 84 1.30 -13.79 -12.15
CA LYS A 84 1.92 -14.57 -11.07
C LYS A 84 1.12 -14.55 -9.79
N LEU A 85 0.16 -13.63 -9.69
CA LEU A 85 -0.71 -13.50 -8.53
C LEU A 85 -2.14 -13.38 -9.03
N THR A 86 -3.07 -14.00 -8.32
CA THR A 86 -4.50 -13.76 -8.57
C THR A 86 -4.87 -12.37 -8.05
N THR A 87 -6.03 -11.86 -8.46
CA THR A 87 -6.53 -10.59 -7.94
C THR A 87 -6.70 -10.68 -6.42
N LYS A 88 -7.21 -11.80 -5.91
CA LYS A 88 -7.38 -12.00 -4.47
C LYS A 88 -6.04 -11.95 -3.74
N GLU A 89 -5.03 -12.64 -4.27
CA GLU A 89 -3.70 -12.64 -3.66
C GLU A 89 -3.10 -11.24 -3.63
N PHE A 90 -3.28 -10.49 -4.72
CA PHE A 90 -2.77 -9.12 -4.80
C PHE A 90 -3.49 -8.21 -3.79
N VAL A 91 -4.81 -8.32 -3.68
CA VAL A 91 -5.60 -7.52 -2.72
C VAL A 91 -5.25 -7.91 -1.28
N ASP A 92 -5.06 -9.19 -1.01
CA ASP A 92 -4.68 -9.65 0.33
C ASP A 92 -3.28 -9.12 0.70
N TRP A 93 -2.34 -9.15 -0.24
CA TRP A 93 -1.02 -8.57 -0.01
C TRP A 93 -1.12 -7.06 0.25
N TYR A 94 -1.95 -6.38 -0.55
CA TYR A 94 -2.13 -4.93 -0.41
C TYR A 94 -2.69 -4.55 0.97
N ASN A 95 -3.44 -5.45 1.58
CA ASN A 95 -4.09 -5.23 2.87
C ASN A 95 -3.35 -5.84 4.06
N ASP A 96 -2.15 -6.34 3.85
CA ASP A 96 -1.33 -6.88 4.94
C ASP A 96 -0.60 -5.72 5.63
N PRO A 97 -0.92 -5.43 6.90
CA PRO A 97 -0.28 -4.32 7.61
C PRO A 97 1.24 -4.44 7.71
N ALA A 98 1.78 -5.65 7.65
CA ALA A 98 3.23 -5.87 7.75
C ALA A 98 3.99 -5.28 6.56
N ASN A 99 3.31 -4.95 5.48
CA ASN A 99 3.95 -4.40 4.28
C ASN A 99 4.09 -2.88 4.32
N TYR A 100 3.65 -2.25 5.39
CA TYR A 100 3.58 -0.79 5.46
C TYR A 100 4.24 -0.24 6.70
N ARG A 101 4.61 1.04 6.60
CA ARG A 101 5.07 1.83 7.72
C ARG A 101 4.56 3.26 7.54
N PRO A 102 4.22 3.98 8.62
CA PRO A 102 3.85 5.39 8.49
C PRO A 102 5.05 6.21 8.06
N GLU A 103 4.85 7.06 7.07
CA GLU A 103 5.88 7.98 6.60
C GLU A 103 5.30 9.36 6.44
N LEU A 104 6.11 10.39 6.69
CA LEU A 104 5.67 11.75 6.40
C LEU A 104 5.46 11.91 4.90
N PRO A 105 4.41 12.63 4.48
CA PRO A 105 4.09 12.73 3.04
C PRO A 105 5.25 13.23 2.19
N SER A 106 6.01 14.19 2.67
CA SER A 106 7.14 14.74 1.91
C SER A 106 8.21 13.69 1.66
N ASN A 107 8.47 12.82 2.64
CA ASN A 107 9.50 11.78 2.50
C ASN A 107 9.01 10.65 1.61
N ASN A 108 7.76 10.21 1.78
CA ASN A 108 7.20 9.11 1.02
C ASN A 108 7.02 9.48 -0.46
N ARG A 109 6.47 10.67 -0.72
CA ARG A 109 6.11 11.07 -2.08
C ARG A 109 7.30 11.49 -2.94
N SER A 110 8.41 11.85 -2.30
CA SER A 110 9.62 12.20 -3.04
C SER A 110 10.38 10.99 -3.56
N HIS A 111 10.02 9.80 -3.09
CA HIS A 111 10.74 8.55 -3.38
C HIS A 111 12.22 8.60 -3.00
N LYS A 112 12.57 9.51 -2.11
CA LYS A 112 13.96 9.75 -1.74
C LYS A 112 14.59 8.57 -1.02
N TYR A 113 13.76 7.79 -0.32
CA TYR A 113 14.21 6.70 0.55
C TYR A 113 13.76 5.33 0.05
N GLU A 114 13.38 5.24 -1.20
CA GLU A 114 13.01 3.96 -1.79
C GLU A 114 14.22 3.23 -2.38
#